data_7a7baae59645a837005b9e0e01d0df38
#
_entry.id   7a7baae59645a837005b9e0e01d0df38
#
_cell.length_a   1.000
_cell.length_b   1.000
_cell.length_c   1.000
_cell.angle_alpha   90.00
_cell.angle_beta   90.00
_cell.angle_gamma   90.00
#
_symmetry.space_group_name_H-M   'P 1'
#
loop_
_entity.id
_entity.type
_entity.pdbx_description
1 polymer ?
#
loop_
_entity_poly.entity_id
_entity_poly.type
_entity_poly.pdbx_seq_one_letter_code
_entity_poly.pdbx_strand_id
1 'polypeptide(L)'
;MKIEAIIEKASDGGYGIYIPSIPGIGVIGDTEEEAKENLLEVISSIVDQCKIDGVDDRLNSGCLDISYRYDPSAFFKTFKIFNVSYLAKTIGVNSSLMRQYKTGKTYISENRKKQIEKGIHQLANELLDVKF
;
A
#
# COMPACT_ATOMS: atom_id res chain seq x y z
N MET A 1 -13.56 -13.27 -4.03
CA MET A 1 -12.42 -13.51 -3.12
C MET A 1 -11.66 -12.21 -2.92
N LYS A 2 -11.42 -11.84 -1.69
CA LYS A 2 -10.66 -10.64 -1.39
C LYS A 2 -9.15 -10.93 -1.40
N ILE A 3 -8.42 -10.11 -2.15
CA ILE A 3 -6.97 -10.14 -2.18
C ILE A 3 -6.46 -8.82 -1.64
N GLU A 4 -5.52 -8.88 -0.72
CA GLU A 4 -4.87 -7.70 -0.18
C GLU A 4 -3.55 -7.47 -0.92
N ALA A 5 -3.41 -6.28 -1.49
CA ALA A 5 -2.21 -5.84 -2.18
C ALA A 5 -1.55 -4.70 -1.40
N ILE A 6 -0.23 -4.75 -1.28
CA ILE A 6 0.55 -3.75 -0.56
C ILE A 6 1.24 -2.85 -1.57
N ILE A 7 1.02 -1.55 -1.43
CA ILE A 7 1.69 -0.52 -2.23
C ILE A 7 2.90 -0.02 -1.45
N GLU A 8 4.08 -0.14 -2.03
CA GLU A 8 5.32 0.33 -1.41
C GLU A 8 6.07 1.28 -2.35
N LYS A 9 7.01 2.03 -1.78
CA LYS A 9 7.91 2.86 -2.55
C LYS A 9 8.97 1.98 -3.19
N ALA A 10 9.10 2.04 -4.52
CA ALA A 10 10.15 1.33 -5.22
C ALA A 10 11.50 2.03 -5.05
N SER A 11 12.59 1.25 -5.10
CA SER A 11 13.96 1.77 -4.94
C SER A 11 14.39 2.76 -6.02
N ASP A 12 13.78 2.68 -7.20
CA ASP A 12 14.05 3.55 -8.35
C ASP A 12 13.23 4.83 -8.37
N GLY A 13 12.43 5.08 -7.33
CA GLY A 13 11.59 6.27 -7.22
C GLY A 13 10.15 6.09 -7.67
N GLY A 14 9.77 4.93 -8.23
CA GLY A 14 8.41 4.59 -8.59
C GLY A 14 7.63 3.94 -7.44
N TYR A 15 6.62 3.17 -7.81
CA TYR A 15 5.79 2.39 -6.88
C TYR A 15 5.93 0.90 -7.17
N GLY A 16 5.90 0.10 -6.12
CA GLY A 16 5.80 -1.35 -6.22
C GLY A 16 4.49 -1.82 -5.60
N ILE A 17 3.92 -2.88 -6.14
CA ILE A 17 2.75 -3.54 -5.55
C ILE A 17 3.01 -5.02 -5.52
N TYR A 18 2.78 -5.63 -4.37
CA TYR A 18 2.89 -7.08 -4.20
C TYR A 18 1.71 -7.64 -3.44
N ILE A 19 1.49 -8.93 -3.56
CA ILE A 19 0.40 -9.63 -2.88
C ILE A 19 1.02 -10.62 -1.88
N PRO A 20 0.94 -10.33 -0.57
CA PRO A 20 1.55 -11.20 0.45
C PRO A 20 1.05 -12.64 0.41
N SER A 21 -0.22 -12.85 0.10
CA SER A 21 -0.84 -14.18 0.05
C SER A 21 -0.47 -15.00 -1.19
N ILE A 22 0.12 -14.37 -2.21
CA ILE A 22 0.52 -15.03 -3.46
C ILE A 22 1.97 -14.68 -3.75
N PRO A 23 2.93 -15.43 -3.19
CA PRO A 23 4.34 -15.17 -3.44
C PRO A 23 4.70 -15.20 -4.92
N GLY A 24 5.60 -14.32 -5.35
CA GLY A 24 6.05 -14.23 -6.72
C GLY A 24 5.27 -13.26 -7.59
N ILE A 25 4.16 -12.71 -7.12
CA ILE A 25 3.45 -11.64 -7.82
C ILE A 25 3.92 -10.30 -7.26
N GLY A 26 4.57 -9.52 -8.11
CA GLY A 26 5.01 -8.17 -7.81
C GLY A 26 5.15 -7.38 -9.11
N VAL A 27 4.76 -6.13 -9.08
CA VAL A 27 4.83 -5.22 -10.23
C VAL A 27 5.40 -3.89 -9.79
N ILE A 28 5.86 -3.12 -10.77
CA ILE A 28 6.32 -1.74 -10.55
C ILE A 28 5.62 -0.81 -11.54
N GLY A 29 5.61 0.48 -11.23
CA GLY A 29 5.15 1.53 -12.12
C GLY A 29 5.71 2.87 -11.68
N ASP A 30 5.77 3.82 -12.58
CA ASP A 30 6.23 5.18 -12.25
C ASP A 30 5.19 5.94 -11.44
N THR A 31 3.93 5.63 -11.62
CA THR A 31 2.81 6.16 -10.85
C THR A 31 2.06 5.03 -10.16
N GLU A 32 1.27 5.39 -9.14
CA GLU A 32 0.41 4.43 -8.44
C GLU A 32 -0.61 3.79 -9.40
N GLU A 33 -1.21 4.59 -10.27
CA GLU A 33 -2.17 4.13 -11.27
C GLU A 33 -1.54 3.13 -12.23
N GLU A 34 -0.35 3.44 -12.73
CA GLU A 34 0.40 2.54 -13.62
C GLU A 34 0.72 1.22 -12.92
N ALA A 35 1.18 1.26 -11.68
CA ALA A 35 1.47 0.05 -10.91
C ALA A 35 0.21 -0.81 -10.73
N LYS A 36 -0.94 -0.20 -10.44
CA LYS A 36 -2.22 -0.91 -10.33
C LYS A 36 -2.65 -1.54 -11.65
N GLU A 37 -2.51 -0.82 -12.75
CA GLU A 37 -2.80 -1.36 -14.09
C GLU A 37 -1.91 -2.57 -14.41
N ASN A 38 -0.62 -2.45 -14.12
CA ASN A 38 0.34 -3.54 -14.32
C ASN A 38 -0.01 -4.77 -13.47
N LEU A 39 -0.46 -4.55 -12.23
CA LEU A 39 -0.92 -5.65 -11.38
C LEU A 39 -2.13 -6.37 -11.98
N LEU A 40 -3.11 -5.62 -12.47
CA LEU A 40 -4.30 -6.20 -13.09
C LEU A 40 -3.95 -7.00 -14.34
N GLU A 41 -3.01 -6.54 -15.16
CA GLU A 41 -2.53 -7.26 -16.34
C GLU A 41 -1.88 -8.58 -15.96
N VAL A 42 -1.01 -8.57 -14.94
CA VAL A 42 -0.34 -9.79 -14.45
C VAL A 42 -1.36 -10.78 -13.89
N ILE A 43 -2.32 -10.32 -13.11
CA ILE A 43 -3.37 -11.18 -12.57
C ILE A 43 -4.21 -11.78 -13.70
N SER A 44 -4.61 -10.97 -14.68
CA SER A 44 -5.36 -11.45 -15.85
C SER A 44 -4.62 -12.54 -16.61
N SER A 45 -3.32 -12.35 -16.82
CA SER A 45 -2.48 -13.34 -17.51
C SER A 45 -2.41 -14.65 -16.73
N ILE A 46 -2.27 -14.58 -15.42
CA ILE A 46 -2.23 -15.76 -14.55
C ILE A 46 -3.59 -16.48 -14.53
N VAL A 47 -4.68 -15.73 -14.46
CA VAL A 47 -6.05 -16.29 -14.52
C VAL A 47 -6.27 -17.02 -15.84
N ASP A 48 -5.90 -16.43 -16.94
CA ASP A 48 -6.05 -17.04 -18.26
C ASP A 48 -5.23 -18.33 -18.38
N GLN A 49 -3.99 -18.31 -17.90
CA GLN A 49 -3.14 -19.48 -17.85
C GLN A 49 -3.70 -20.59 -16.96
N CYS A 50 -4.21 -20.22 -15.78
CA CYS A 50 -4.82 -21.17 -14.85
C CYS A 50 -6.11 -21.78 -15.40
N LYS A 51 -6.91 -21.04 -16.14
CA LYS A 51 -8.08 -21.58 -16.85
C LYS A 51 -7.69 -22.64 -17.87
N ILE A 52 -6.57 -22.44 -18.55
CA ILE A 52 -6.04 -23.40 -19.55
C ILE A 52 -5.49 -24.63 -18.84
N ASP A 53 -4.76 -24.43 -17.75
CA ASP A 53 -4.04 -25.49 -17.04
C ASP A 53 -4.82 -26.08 -15.86
N GLY A 54 -5.92 -25.49 -15.44
CA GLY A 54 -6.75 -25.94 -14.31
C GLY A 54 -6.09 -25.78 -12.95
N VAL A 55 -5.16 -24.85 -12.78
CA VAL A 55 -4.20 -24.85 -11.67
C VAL A 55 -4.63 -24.05 -10.43
N ASP A 56 -5.50 -23.04 -10.50
CA ASP A 56 -5.86 -22.30 -9.28
C ASP A 56 -7.26 -21.70 -9.32
N ASP A 57 -8.20 -22.33 -8.60
CA ASP A 57 -9.58 -21.89 -8.48
C ASP A 57 -9.72 -20.51 -7.83
N ARG A 58 -8.74 -20.08 -7.02
CA ARG A 58 -8.80 -18.78 -6.34
C ARG A 58 -8.71 -17.61 -7.31
N LEU A 59 -8.02 -17.80 -8.43
CA LEU A 59 -7.84 -16.79 -9.45
C LEU A 59 -8.88 -16.92 -10.56
N ASN A 60 -9.56 -18.05 -10.65
CA ASN A 60 -10.54 -18.36 -11.71
C ASN A 60 -11.95 -17.79 -11.45
N SER A 61 -12.22 -17.24 -10.28
CA SER A 61 -13.58 -16.86 -9.88
C SER A 61 -14.16 -15.65 -10.63
N GLY A 62 -13.40 -14.95 -11.44
CA GLY A 62 -13.85 -13.77 -12.20
C GLY A 62 -14.27 -12.58 -11.35
N CYS A 63 -14.24 -12.73 -10.02
CA CYS A 63 -14.68 -11.75 -9.02
C CYS A 63 -13.55 -11.46 -8.03
N LEU A 64 -12.39 -11.02 -8.55
CA LEU A 64 -11.29 -10.61 -7.68
C LEU A 64 -11.57 -9.21 -7.14
N ASP A 65 -11.77 -9.13 -5.83
CA ASP A 65 -11.86 -7.88 -5.10
C ASP A 65 -10.49 -7.59 -4.48
N ILE A 66 -9.79 -6.61 -5.04
CA ILE A 66 -8.46 -6.23 -4.58
C ILE A 66 -8.58 -5.04 -3.66
N SER A 67 -8.19 -5.22 -2.40
CA SER A 67 -8.05 -4.11 -1.47
C SER A 67 -6.58 -3.69 -1.40
N TYR A 68 -6.34 -2.40 -1.52
CA TYR A 68 -5.00 -1.83 -1.47
C TYR A 68 -4.70 -1.27 -0.10
N ARG A 69 -3.52 -1.61 0.41
CA ARG A 69 -2.96 -0.99 1.63
C ARG A 69 -1.66 -0.30 1.28
N TYR A 70 -1.39 0.81 1.93
CA TYR A 70 -0.12 1.50 1.78
C TYR A 70 0.89 1.01 2.80
N ASP A 71 2.10 0.69 2.35
CA ASP A 71 3.26 0.79 3.21
C ASP A 71 3.47 2.28 3.56
N PRO A 72 3.88 2.63 4.79
CA PRO A 72 4.08 4.04 5.15
C PRO A 72 4.99 4.82 4.21
N SER A 73 6.00 4.20 3.61
CA SER A 73 6.86 4.84 2.62
C SER A 73 6.08 5.33 1.40
N ALA A 74 5.19 4.49 0.87
CA ALA A 74 4.32 4.86 -0.27
C ALA A 74 3.28 5.91 0.14
N PHE A 75 2.74 5.82 1.35
CA PHE A 75 1.82 6.82 1.88
C PHE A 75 2.43 8.21 1.87
N PHE A 76 3.63 8.38 2.41
CA PHE A 76 4.30 9.67 2.43
C PHE A 76 4.74 10.17 1.05
N LYS A 77 4.97 9.25 0.11
CA LYS A 77 5.25 9.60 -1.27
C LYS A 77 4.00 10.13 -1.98
N THR A 78 2.86 9.52 -1.74
CA THR A 78 1.58 9.91 -2.35
C THR A 78 1.04 11.20 -1.72
N PHE A 79 1.05 11.29 -0.39
CA PHE A 79 0.50 12.41 0.36
C PHE A 79 1.62 13.33 0.87
N LYS A 80 2.21 14.10 -0.02
CA LYS A 80 3.35 15.00 0.26
C LYS A 80 3.00 16.19 1.14
N ILE A 81 1.72 16.41 1.39
CA ILE A 81 1.23 17.53 2.20
C ILE A 81 1.69 17.47 3.66
N PHE A 82 1.99 16.28 4.16
CA PHE A 82 2.31 16.09 5.58
C PHE A 82 3.75 16.50 5.92
N ASN A 83 3.87 17.30 6.97
CA ASN A 83 5.13 17.46 7.69
C ASN A 83 5.33 16.22 8.58
N VAL A 84 6.29 15.38 8.23
CA VAL A 84 6.50 14.09 8.89
C VAL A 84 6.79 14.24 10.38
N SER A 85 7.58 15.22 10.77
CA SER A 85 7.93 15.45 12.17
C SER A 85 6.72 15.88 13.01
N TYR A 86 5.88 16.75 12.49
CA TYR A 86 4.65 17.16 13.15
C TYR A 86 3.64 16.03 13.23
N LEU A 87 3.49 15.28 12.15
CA LEU A 87 2.60 14.11 12.14
C LEU A 87 3.04 13.09 13.18
N ALA A 88 4.34 12.82 13.29
CA ALA A 88 4.88 11.92 14.29
C ALA A 88 4.53 12.36 15.71
N LYS A 89 4.69 13.64 16.03
CA LYS A 89 4.32 14.20 17.32
C LYS A 89 2.83 14.03 17.61
N THR A 90 1.99 14.29 16.63
CA THR A 90 0.53 14.19 16.76
C THR A 90 0.10 12.75 17.05
N ILE A 91 0.74 11.79 16.38
CA ILE A 91 0.44 10.36 16.52
C ILE A 91 1.08 9.74 17.77
N GLY A 92 2.15 10.34 18.31
CA GLY A 92 2.90 9.80 19.43
C GLY A 92 4.03 8.86 19.01
N VAL A 93 4.58 9.04 17.81
CA VAL A 93 5.73 8.29 17.30
C VAL A 93 6.97 9.18 17.31
N ASN A 94 8.14 8.61 17.58
CA ASN A 94 9.40 9.33 17.52
C ASN A 94 9.61 9.89 16.10
N SER A 95 9.94 11.20 16.00
CA SER A 95 10.08 11.88 14.71
C SER A 95 11.20 11.31 13.85
N SER A 96 12.32 10.92 14.44
CA SER A 96 13.44 10.30 13.71
C SER A 96 13.03 8.95 13.15
N LEU A 97 12.29 8.16 13.92
CA LEU A 97 11.77 6.86 13.51
C LEU A 97 10.77 7.01 12.37
N MET A 98 9.86 7.99 12.45
CA MET A 98 8.89 8.26 11.39
C MET A 98 9.58 8.65 10.08
N ARG A 99 10.66 9.45 10.14
CA ARG A 99 11.46 9.77 8.96
C ARG A 99 12.11 8.52 8.35
N GLN A 100 12.54 7.58 9.18
CA GLN A 100 13.05 6.29 8.69
C GLN A 100 11.96 5.48 8.00
N TYR A 101 10.75 5.48 8.51
CA TYR A 101 9.60 4.83 7.87
C TYR A 101 9.31 5.44 6.50
N LYS A 102 9.42 6.76 6.38
CA LYS A 102 9.26 7.46 5.10
C LYS A 102 10.25 6.97 4.04
N THR A 103 11.48 6.63 4.44
CA THR A 103 12.48 6.13 3.49
C THR A 103 12.24 4.70 3.03
N GLY A 104 11.43 3.95 3.75
CA GLY A 104 11.12 2.56 3.43
C GLY A 104 12.20 1.55 3.81
N LYS A 105 13.23 1.98 4.55
CA LYS A 105 14.38 1.13 4.89
C LYS A 105 14.26 0.42 6.24
N THR A 106 13.31 0.83 7.06
CA THR A 106 13.15 0.33 8.42
C THR A 106 11.90 -0.52 8.53
N TYR A 107 12.03 -1.67 9.20
CA TYR A 107 10.87 -2.54 9.48
C TYR A 107 9.85 -1.82 10.37
N ILE A 108 8.59 -2.00 10.05
CA ILE A 108 7.45 -1.44 10.79
C ILE A 108 6.59 -2.59 11.28
N SER A 109 6.40 -2.69 12.60
CA SER A 109 5.52 -3.71 13.17
C SER A 109 4.05 -3.45 12.80
N GLU A 110 3.24 -4.50 12.81
CA GLU A 110 1.79 -4.37 12.56
C GLU A 110 1.12 -3.44 13.58
N ASN A 111 1.53 -3.49 14.85
CA ASN A 111 1.02 -2.60 15.87
C ASN A 111 1.35 -1.13 15.58
N ARG A 112 2.56 -0.87 15.09
CA ARG A 112 2.98 0.48 14.71
C ARG A 112 2.19 0.98 13.50
N LYS A 113 1.97 0.13 12.49
CA LYS A 113 1.13 0.46 11.33
C LYS A 113 -0.28 0.84 11.76
N LYS A 114 -0.88 0.09 12.67
CA LYS A 114 -2.22 0.39 13.22
C LYS A 114 -2.24 1.70 13.99
N GLN A 115 -1.19 1.99 14.75
CA GLN A 115 -1.05 3.26 15.47
C GLN A 115 -1.02 4.45 14.51
N ILE A 116 -0.24 4.35 13.43
CA ILE A 116 -0.14 5.38 12.40
C ILE A 116 -1.48 5.55 11.69
N GLU A 117 -2.12 4.47 11.27
CA GLU A 117 -3.43 4.49 10.61
C GLU A 117 -4.48 5.16 11.50
N LYS A 118 -4.56 4.78 12.77
CA LYS A 118 -5.50 5.37 13.73
C LYS A 118 -5.27 6.88 13.89
N GLY A 119 -4.01 7.29 13.99
CA GLY A 119 -3.66 8.71 14.11
C GLY A 119 -4.04 9.51 12.87
N ILE A 120 -3.83 8.96 11.68
CA ILE A 120 -4.21 9.58 10.41
C ILE A 120 -5.72 9.69 10.29
N HIS A 121 -6.47 8.65 10.63
CA HIS A 121 -7.93 8.68 10.60
C HIS A 121 -8.50 9.69 11.58
N GLN A 122 -7.91 9.81 12.76
CA GLN A 122 -8.32 10.81 13.75
C GLN A 122 -8.08 12.23 13.24
N LEU A 123 -6.94 12.48 12.61
CA LEU A 123 -6.64 13.77 11.98
C LEU A 123 -7.62 14.06 10.83
N ALA A 124 -7.96 13.06 10.02
CA ALA A 124 -8.93 13.22 8.93
C ALA A 124 -10.30 13.65 9.47
N ASN A 125 -10.76 13.07 10.57
CA ASN A 125 -12.01 13.46 11.21
C ASN A 125 -11.95 14.90 11.73
N GLU A 126 -10.85 15.33 12.31
CA GLU A 126 -10.65 16.70 12.73
C GLU A 126 -10.71 17.69 11.56
N LEU A 127 -10.07 17.32 10.44
CA LEU A 127 -10.06 18.13 9.22
C LEU A 127 -11.45 18.26 8.60
N LEU A 128 -12.29 17.23 8.68
CA LEU A 128 -13.67 17.28 8.19
C LEU A 128 -14.52 18.31 8.95
N ASP A 129 -14.18 18.60 10.20
CA ASP A 129 -14.91 19.59 11.03
C ASP A 129 -14.45 21.03 10.81
N VAL A 130 -13.38 21.24 10.05
CA VAL A 130 -12.86 22.58 9.76
C VAL A 130 -13.79 23.29 8.79
N LYS A 131 -14.16 24.53 9.16
CA LYS A 131 -14.99 25.41 8.33
C LYS A 131 -14.29 26.76 8.17
N PHE A 132 -14.49 27.35 7.01
CA PHE A 132 -13.97 28.69 6.70
C PHE A 132 -15.07 29.71 6.60
#